data_91241fb6f99745c1f36327c6bf40e27f
#
_entry.id   91241fb6f99745c1f36327c6bf40e27f
#
_cell.length_a   1.000
_cell.length_b   1.000
_cell.length_c   1.000
_cell.angle_alpha   90.00
_cell.angle_beta   90.00
_cell.angle_gamma   90.00
#
_symmetry.space_group_name_H-M   'P 1'
#
loop_
_entity.id
_entity.type
_entity.pdbx_description
1 polymer ?
#
loop_
_entity_poly.entity_id
_entity_poly.type
_entity_poly.pdbx_seq_one_letter_code
_entity_poly.pdbx_strand_id
1 'polypeptide(L)'
;MSERKVRVRFAPSPTGPLHIGGVRTALYNYLFARQHGGDMVFRIEDTDSNRFVPGAEDYIIESFKWLGIEFDEGVSFGGNHGPYRQSERRDIYRKYVKQLLDAGKAYIAFDTPEELTAKRESVQNFQYDAHTRMSMRNSLVMGEEEAQRLIEAGEQYVVRFKVEPGEEIHVNDIIRGDVRIMSDVLDDKVLYKSVDDLPTYHLANIVDDHLMEITHVIRGEEWLPSAPLHVLLYRAFGWEDTMPRFAHLPLLLKPDGKGKLSKRDGDRLGFPVFPLEWHDPKTGDVSSGYRESGYLPEAVINFLALLGWNPGTDQEILSMHDLIEQFDLSKCSKSGAKFDYIKGQWFNREYILKADNALLAPAFDKILRENGIEVPMERVEAVVGMMKMKKINFIKDLWPLCDFFFIAPTYSMDDKFTRKNWKEGAAAEMQELYTLLEGLDDFSIESQKAVIDEWATTGGKKPWNPWRVCLVGTGKGPDMYELAAFLGKEETLSRMKKAISSLA
;
A
#
# COMPACT_ATOMS: atom_id res chain seq x y z
N MET A 1 -35.34 10.71 11.09
CA MET A 1 -34.08 10.74 11.84
C MET A 1 -33.08 11.48 10.99
N SER A 2 -32.38 12.49 11.53
CA SER A 2 -31.27 13.12 10.78
C SER A 2 -30.22 12.03 10.52
N GLU A 3 -29.81 11.92 9.26
CA GLU A 3 -28.77 10.97 8.88
C GLU A 3 -27.49 11.34 9.64
N ARG A 4 -26.92 10.39 10.39
CA ARG A 4 -25.67 10.62 11.14
C ARG A 4 -24.55 10.92 10.12
N LYS A 5 -23.65 11.87 10.45
CA LYS A 5 -22.43 12.11 9.66
C LYS A 5 -21.70 10.80 9.44
N VAL A 6 -21.27 10.52 8.23
CA VAL A 6 -20.50 9.32 7.93
C VAL A 6 -19.20 9.31 8.74
N ARG A 7 -18.98 8.22 9.48
CA ARG A 7 -17.74 7.98 10.22
C ARG A 7 -17.28 6.55 9.97
N VAL A 8 -16.07 6.43 9.54
CA VAL A 8 -15.39 5.15 9.28
C VAL A 8 -14.12 5.06 10.12
N ARG A 9 -13.47 3.90 10.11
CA ARG A 9 -12.21 3.74 10.82
C ARG A 9 -11.28 2.78 10.09
N PHE A 10 -9.99 3.05 10.24
CA PHE A 10 -8.94 2.06 10.03
C PHE A 10 -8.34 1.71 11.40
N ALA A 11 -8.37 0.43 11.73
CA ALA A 11 -8.07 -0.05 13.08
C ALA A 11 -7.10 -1.24 13.04
N PRO A 12 -5.81 -0.98 12.73
CA PRO A 12 -4.81 -2.04 12.64
C PRO A 12 -4.29 -2.47 14.01
N SER A 13 -3.88 -3.74 14.11
CA SER A 13 -3.03 -4.21 15.21
C SER A 13 -1.56 -3.96 14.88
N PRO A 14 -0.74 -3.42 15.81
CA PRO A 14 0.67 -3.09 15.56
C PRO A 14 1.57 -4.35 15.66
N THR A 15 1.32 -5.33 14.81
CA THR A 15 1.96 -6.66 14.83
C THR A 15 3.03 -6.85 13.76
N GLY A 16 3.46 -5.76 13.14
CA GLY A 16 4.46 -5.72 12.07
C GLY A 16 4.12 -4.70 10.99
N PRO A 17 4.80 -4.74 9.84
CA PRO A 17 4.61 -3.79 8.76
C PRO A 17 3.21 -3.92 8.14
N LEU A 18 2.66 -2.78 7.72
CA LEU A 18 1.35 -2.72 7.08
C LEU A 18 1.41 -3.34 5.68
N HIS A 19 0.68 -4.44 5.48
CA HIS A 19 0.56 -5.07 4.16
C HIS A 19 -0.35 -4.21 3.24
N ILE A 20 -0.07 -4.21 1.91
CA ILE A 20 -0.88 -3.46 0.93
C ILE A 20 -2.38 -3.81 0.95
N GLY A 21 -2.75 -4.99 1.40
CA GLY A 21 -4.15 -5.34 1.65
C GLY A 21 -4.79 -4.47 2.74
N GLY A 22 -4.04 -4.14 3.80
CA GLY A 22 -4.44 -3.18 4.82
C GLY A 22 -4.49 -1.75 4.27
N VAL A 23 -3.50 -1.38 3.45
CA VAL A 23 -3.49 -0.07 2.74
C VAL A 23 -4.74 0.10 1.90
N ARG A 24 -5.12 -0.92 1.09
CA ARG A 24 -6.34 -0.88 0.28
C ARG A 24 -7.59 -0.72 1.15
N THR A 25 -7.65 -1.42 2.28
CA THR A 25 -8.77 -1.29 3.22
C THR A 25 -8.85 0.13 3.77
N ALA A 26 -7.73 0.72 4.17
CA ALA A 26 -7.68 2.12 4.62
C ALA A 26 -8.07 3.09 3.51
N LEU A 27 -7.57 2.87 2.28
CA LEU A 27 -7.92 3.68 1.11
C LEU A 27 -9.43 3.67 0.85
N TYR A 28 -10.10 2.53 0.89
CA TYR A 28 -11.54 2.45 0.65
C TYR A 28 -12.35 3.14 1.75
N ASN A 29 -11.92 3.05 3.01
CA ASN A 29 -12.48 3.85 4.10
C ASN A 29 -12.29 5.36 3.83
N TYR A 30 -11.08 5.78 3.43
CA TYR A 30 -10.77 7.17 3.11
C TYR A 30 -11.63 7.71 1.97
N LEU A 31 -11.69 7.00 0.84
CA LEU A 31 -12.47 7.40 -0.33
C LEU A 31 -13.96 7.54 0.02
N PHE A 32 -14.50 6.57 0.76
CA PHE A 32 -15.90 6.58 1.20
C PHE A 32 -16.19 7.75 2.15
N ALA A 33 -15.31 7.98 3.13
CA ALA A 33 -15.48 9.11 4.06
C ALA A 33 -15.42 10.45 3.32
N ARG A 34 -14.40 10.67 2.50
CA ARG A 34 -14.22 11.94 1.76
C ARG A 34 -15.37 12.22 0.80
N GLN A 35 -15.87 11.21 0.08
CA GLN A 35 -17.01 11.35 -0.81
C GLN A 35 -18.27 11.83 -0.09
N HIS A 36 -18.49 11.36 1.14
CA HIS A 36 -19.67 11.69 1.94
C HIS A 36 -19.45 12.86 2.92
N GLY A 37 -18.34 13.59 2.82
CA GLY A 37 -18.01 14.66 3.79
C GLY A 37 -17.88 14.14 5.24
N GLY A 38 -17.50 12.87 5.38
CA GLY A 38 -17.38 12.15 6.64
C GLY A 38 -16.00 12.22 7.25
N ASP A 39 -15.84 11.57 8.41
CA ASP A 39 -14.59 11.47 9.15
C ASP A 39 -13.99 10.06 9.09
N MET A 40 -12.67 9.99 9.09
CA MET A 40 -11.91 8.75 9.21
C MET A 40 -11.11 8.71 10.51
N VAL A 41 -11.36 7.69 11.33
CA VAL A 41 -10.72 7.49 12.64
C VAL A 41 -9.56 6.50 12.51
N PHE A 42 -8.43 6.81 13.13
CA PHE A 42 -7.28 5.91 13.27
C PHE A 42 -7.21 5.36 14.70
N ARG A 43 -7.48 4.07 14.83
CA ARG A 43 -7.46 3.36 16.13
C ARG A 43 -6.43 2.24 16.11
N ILE A 44 -5.66 2.09 17.17
CA ILE A 44 -4.70 1.00 17.34
C ILE A 44 -5.32 -0.11 18.19
N GLU A 45 -5.40 -1.32 17.63
CA GLU A 45 -5.93 -2.52 18.30
C GLU A 45 -4.78 -3.36 18.85
N ASP A 46 -4.31 -2.98 20.05
CA ASP A 46 -3.13 -3.52 20.75
C ASP A 46 -3.49 -4.33 22.00
N THR A 47 -4.66 -4.97 22.02
CA THR A 47 -5.10 -5.80 23.16
C THR A 47 -4.30 -7.11 23.34
N ASP A 48 -3.56 -7.54 22.32
CA ASP A 48 -2.67 -8.71 22.37
C ASP A 48 -1.20 -8.28 22.45
N SER A 49 -0.71 -8.11 23.67
CA SER A 49 0.66 -7.69 23.95
C SER A 49 1.73 -8.66 23.43
N ASN A 50 1.41 -9.95 23.29
CA ASN A 50 2.34 -10.97 22.78
C ASN A 50 2.69 -10.79 21.31
N ARG A 51 1.82 -10.12 20.56
CA ARG A 51 1.98 -9.86 19.14
C ARG A 51 2.50 -8.47 18.82
N PHE A 52 2.73 -7.65 19.83
CA PHE A 52 3.27 -6.30 19.64
C PHE A 52 4.67 -6.33 19.00
N VAL A 53 4.88 -5.45 18.02
CA VAL A 53 6.18 -5.26 17.35
C VAL A 53 6.58 -3.80 17.46
N PRO A 54 7.72 -3.50 18.11
CA PRO A 54 8.23 -2.13 18.21
C PRO A 54 8.41 -1.47 16.84
N GLY A 55 8.00 -0.20 16.72
CA GLY A 55 8.11 0.57 15.48
C GLY A 55 6.99 0.31 14.46
N ALA A 56 6.11 -0.69 14.69
CA ALA A 56 5.02 -0.97 13.74
C ALA A 56 4.00 0.16 13.65
N GLU A 57 3.69 0.84 14.76
CA GLU A 57 2.76 1.99 14.78
C GLU A 57 3.34 3.16 13.97
N ASP A 58 4.59 3.55 14.22
CA ASP A 58 5.25 4.63 13.50
C ASP A 58 5.36 4.32 11.99
N TYR A 59 5.65 3.06 11.67
CA TYR A 59 5.67 2.58 10.29
C TYR A 59 4.31 2.75 9.59
N ILE A 60 3.21 2.43 10.27
CA ILE A 60 1.85 2.57 9.73
C ILE A 60 1.55 4.06 9.47
N ILE A 61 1.86 4.94 10.42
CA ILE A 61 1.64 6.38 10.30
C ILE A 61 2.46 6.96 9.12
N GLU A 62 3.74 6.62 9.04
CA GLU A 62 4.61 7.08 7.95
C GLU A 62 4.16 6.55 6.58
N SER A 63 3.65 5.30 6.54
CA SER A 63 3.09 4.73 5.32
C SER A 63 1.92 5.55 4.78
N PHE A 64 0.98 5.94 5.65
CA PHE A 64 -0.17 6.76 5.24
C PHE A 64 0.23 8.18 4.89
N LYS A 65 1.19 8.76 5.60
CA LYS A 65 1.75 10.06 5.25
C LYS A 65 2.35 10.06 3.84
N TRP A 66 3.13 9.03 3.50
CA TRP A 66 3.69 8.88 2.17
C TRP A 66 2.61 8.71 1.09
N LEU A 67 1.52 7.99 1.40
CA LEU A 67 0.41 7.73 0.47
C LEU A 67 -0.60 8.88 0.37
N GLY A 68 -0.47 9.93 1.20
CA GLY A 68 -1.42 11.03 1.22
C GLY A 68 -2.80 10.65 1.77
N ILE A 69 -2.87 9.63 2.64
CA ILE A 69 -4.10 9.24 3.34
C ILE A 69 -4.09 9.89 4.72
N GLU A 70 -5.05 10.79 4.94
CA GLU A 70 -5.17 11.58 6.17
C GLU A 70 -6.30 11.08 7.06
N PHE A 71 -6.09 11.16 8.37
CA PHE A 71 -7.10 10.84 9.39
C PHE A 71 -7.58 12.11 10.06
N ASP A 72 -8.87 12.16 10.39
CA ASP A 72 -9.49 13.30 11.04
C ASP A 72 -9.36 13.21 12.56
N GLU A 73 -9.23 11.98 13.09
CA GLU A 73 -9.22 11.69 14.51
C GLU A 73 -8.44 10.38 14.76
N GLY A 74 -7.77 10.29 15.91
CA GLY A 74 -7.09 9.03 16.26
C GLY A 74 -5.75 9.22 16.95
N VAL A 75 -4.98 8.13 17.04
CA VAL A 75 -3.60 8.14 17.56
C VAL A 75 -2.77 9.13 16.76
N SER A 76 -2.12 10.08 17.44
CA SER A 76 -1.31 11.17 16.88
C SER A 76 -2.10 12.25 16.13
N PHE A 77 -3.44 12.11 15.97
CA PHE A 77 -4.28 13.09 15.27
C PHE A 77 -5.22 13.84 16.24
N GLY A 78 -5.36 13.38 17.49
CA GLY A 78 -6.27 13.97 18.45
C GLY A 78 -7.73 13.58 18.20
N GLY A 79 -8.67 14.38 18.73
CA GLY A 79 -10.11 14.17 18.60
C GLY A 79 -10.82 14.02 19.95
N ASN A 80 -12.13 13.74 19.91
CA ASN A 80 -13.00 13.80 21.09
C ASN A 80 -13.36 12.42 21.67
N HIS A 81 -12.98 11.31 21.03
CA HIS A 81 -13.39 9.95 21.41
C HIS A 81 -12.24 9.11 21.98
N GLY A 82 -11.13 9.77 22.34
CA GLY A 82 -9.95 9.10 22.91
C GLY A 82 -10.21 8.40 24.27
N PRO A 83 -9.26 7.60 24.72
CA PRO A 83 -8.02 7.18 24.04
C PRO A 83 -8.25 6.34 22.78
N TYR A 84 -7.28 6.34 21.83
CA TYR A 84 -7.42 5.61 20.57
C TYR A 84 -6.54 4.34 20.48
N ARG A 85 -5.79 4.04 21.55
CA ARG A 85 -5.17 2.72 21.75
C ARG A 85 -6.05 1.90 22.67
N GLN A 86 -6.38 0.68 22.28
CA GLN A 86 -7.26 -0.18 23.05
C GLN A 86 -6.68 -0.54 24.42
N SER A 87 -5.38 -0.71 24.53
CA SER A 87 -4.69 -0.96 25.81
C SER A 87 -4.88 0.16 26.86
N GLU A 88 -5.23 1.37 26.43
CA GLU A 88 -5.47 2.53 27.28
C GLU A 88 -6.94 2.65 27.73
N ARG A 89 -7.83 1.75 27.30
CA ARG A 89 -9.29 1.83 27.49
C ARG A 89 -9.85 0.79 28.48
N ARG A 90 -9.01 0.21 29.33
CA ARG A 90 -9.39 -0.88 30.27
C ARG A 90 -10.65 -0.61 31.09
N ASP A 91 -10.75 0.56 31.69
CA ASP A 91 -11.91 0.92 32.54
C ASP A 91 -13.20 1.02 31.73
N ILE A 92 -13.12 1.46 30.50
CA ILE A 92 -14.26 1.47 29.58
C ILE A 92 -14.73 0.04 29.33
N TYR A 93 -13.81 -0.86 28.98
CA TYR A 93 -14.18 -2.25 28.69
C TYR A 93 -14.72 -3.00 29.88
N ARG A 94 -14.14 -2.81 31.10
CA ARG A 94 -14.67 -3.41 32.35
C ARG A 94 -16.12 -3.03 32.59
N LYS A 95 -16.50 -1.77 32.33
CA LYS A 95 -17.88 -1.30 32.44
C LYS A 95 -18.83 -2.10 31.55
N TYR A 96 -18.43 -2.31 30.28
CA TYR A 96 -19.28 -3.01 29.29
C TYR A 96 -19.28 -4.53 29.50
N VAL A 97 -18.17 -5.11 29.94
CA VAL A 97 -18.13 -6.51 30.41
C VAL A 97 -19.14 -6.73 31.53
N LYS A 98 -19.12 -5.85 32.56
CA LYS A 98 -20.06 -5.92 33.65
C LYS A 98 -21.51 -5.80 33.18
N GLN A 99 -21.80 -4.89 32.26
CA GLN A 99 -23.16 -4.73 31.71
C GLN A 99 -23.67 -6.02 31.05
N LEU A 100 -22.84 -6.74 30.31
CA LEU A 100 -23.24 -8.02 29.69
C LEU A 100 -23.45 -9.12 30.73
N LEU A 101 -22.62 -9.18 31.79
CA LEU A 101 -22.79 -10.12 32.90
C LEU A 101 -24.07 -9.85 33.65
N ASP A 102 -24.33 -8.59 34.05
CA ASP A 102 -25.53 -8.18 34.78
C ASP A 102 -26.81 -8.45 33.96
N ALA A 103 -26.72 -8.35 32.64
CA ALA A 103 -27.85 -8.65 31.72
C ALA A 103 -28.02 -10.14 31.44
N GLY A 104 -27.16 -11.01 31.95
CA GLY A 104 -27.17 -12.45 31.69
C GLY A 104 -26.84 -12.81 30.21
N LYS A 105 -26.21 -11.89 29.47
CA LYS A 105 -25.77 -12.06 28.07
C LYS A 105 -24.35 -12.59 27.97
N ALA A 106 -23.63 -12.65 29.09
CA ALA A 106 -22.31 -13.23 29.20
C ALA A 106 -22.18 -14.00 30.51
N TYR A 107 -21.18 -14.80 30.65
CA TYR A 107 -20.89 -15.59 31.86
C TYR A 107 -19.38 -15.78 32.03
N ILE A 108 -18.97 -16.10 33.26
CA ILE A 108 -17.58 -16.32 33.65
C ILE A 108 -17.22 -17.78 33.45
N ALA A 109 -16.07 -18.05 32.86
CA ALA A 109 -15.55 -19.40 32.64
C ALA A 109 -14.11 -19.52 33.15
N PHE A 110 -13.82 -20.64 33.82
CA PHE A 110 -12.55 -20.93 34.48
C PHE A 110 -11.77 -22.06 33.83
N ASP A 111 -12.25 -22.60 32.71
CA ASP A 111 -11.54 -23.66 31.96
C ASP A 111 -10.17 -23.15 31.49
N THR A 112 -9.12 -23.90 31.84
CA THR A 112 -7.75 -23.55 31.43
C THR A 112 -7.49 -23.90 29.95
N PRO A 113 -6.45 -23.32 29.30
CA PRO A 113 -6.05 -23.70 27.96
C PRO A 113 -5.77 -25.20 27.80
N GLU A 114 -5.19 -25.84 28.83
CA GLU A 114 -4.88 -27.27 28.87
C GLU A 114 -6.16 -28.10 28.90
N GLU A 115 -7.12 -27.74 29.76
CA GLU A 115 -8.44 -28.40 29.85
C GLU A 115 -9.21 -28.30 28.52
N LEU A 116 -9.20 -27.11 27.90
CA LEU A 116 -9.81 -26.90 26.58
C LEU A 116 -9.11 -27.72 25.48
N THR A 117 -7.80 -27.86 25.54
CA THR A 117 -7.04 -28.68 24.59
C THR A 117 -7.40 -30.15 24.76
N ALA A 118 -7.37 -30.68 25.98
CA ALA A 118 -7.79 -32.05 26.27
C ALA A 118 -9.23 -32.33 25.84
N LYS A 119 -10.13 -31.35 25.98
CA LYS A 119 -11.53 -31.47 25.54
C LYS A 119 -11.63 -31.56 24.02
N ARG A 120 -10.85 -30.74 23.25
CA ARG A 120 -10.79 -30.80 21.79
C ARG A 120 -10.23 -32.12 21.26
N GLU A 121 -9.28 -32.72 21.98
CA GLU A 121 -8.72 -34.02 21.63
C GLU A 121 -9.70 -35.16 21.91
N SER A 122 -10.51 -35.05 22.94
CA SER A 122 -11.45 -36.10 23.38
C SER A 122 -12.82 -36.02 22.67
N VAL A 123 -13.22 -34.87 22.15
CA VAL A 123 -14.53 -34.64 21.51
C VAL A 123 -14.33 -34.16 20.09
N GLN A 124 -14.80 -34.93 19.12
CA GLN A 124 -14.73 -34.54 17.71
C GLN A 124 -15.49 -33.25 17.43
N ASN A 125 -14.83 -32.29 16.77
CA ASN A 125 -15.39 -30.96 16.44
C ASN A 125 -15.89 -30.18 17.68
N PHE A 126 -15.22 -30.31 18.82
CA PHE A 126 -15.58 -29.58 20.04
C PHE A 126 -15.60 -28.07 19.79
N GLN A 127 -16.71 -27.45 20.12
CA GLN A 127 -16.89 -25.99 20.24
C GLN A 127 -17.40 -25.69 21.64
N TYR A 128 -17.00 -24.55 22.19
CA TYR A 128 -17.56 -24.05 23.43
C TYR A 128 -18.81 -23.23 23.10
N ASP A 129 -19.96 -23.86 23.12
CA ASP A 129 -21.23 -23.33 22.59
C ASP A 129 -22.43 -23.65 23.50
N ALA A 130 -23.62 -23.37 23.05
CA ALA A 130 -24.87 -23.63 23.75
C ALA A 130 -25.07 -25.11 24.18
N HIS A 131 -24.50 -26.06 23.42
CA HIS A 131 -24.67 -27.50 23.68
C HIS A 131 -23.62 -28.04 24.66
N THR A 132 -22.45 -27.45 24.70
CA THR A 132 -21.31 -27.94 25.45
C THR A 132 -21.05 -27.18 26.76
N ARG A 133 -21.44 -25.90 26.85
CA ARG A 133 -21.13 -25.01 27.99
C ARG A 133 -21.58 -25.57 29.33
N MET A 134 -22.70 -26.36 29.38
CA MET A 134 -23.18 -26.95 30.61
C MET A 134 -22.34 -28.15 31.13
N SER A 135 -21.39 -28.60 30.34
CA SER A 135 -20.40 -29.63 30.72
C SER A 135 -19.01 -29.04 31.02
N MET A 136 -18.93 -27.71 31.09
CA MET A 136 -17.68 -26.98 31.23
C MET A 136 -17.62 -26.24 32.58
N ARG A 137 -16.44 -25.77 32.98
CA ARG A 137 -16.22 -25.14 34.29
C ARG A 137 -16.53 -23.64 34.23
N ASN A 138 -17.79 -23.27 34.48
CA ASN A 138 -18.24 -21.88 34.34
C ASN A 138 -19.35 -21.55 35.37
N SER A 139 -19.67 -20.23 35.50
CA SER A 139 -20.61 -19.71 36.46
C SER A 139 -22.06 -20.16 36.24
N LEU A 140 -22.43 -20.57 35.02
CA LEU A 140 -23.76 -21.12 34.74
C LEU A 140 -23.96 -22.50 35.38
N VAL A 141 -22.88 -23.25 35.59
CA VAL A 141 -22.89 -24.61 36.17
C VAL A 141 -22.68 -24.55 37.67
N MET A 142 -21.72 -23.74 38.16
CA MET A 142 -21.35 -23.72 39.59
C MET A 142 -22.12 -22.70 40.40
N GLY A 143 -22.81 -21.75 39.75
CA GLY A 143 -23.51 -20.65 40.41
C GLY A 143 -22.61 -19.43 40.67
N GLU A 144 -23.25 -18.28 40.90
CA GLU A 144 -22.59 -16.98 41.05
C GLU A 144 -21.72 -16.91 42.35
N GLU A 145 -22.20 -17.46 43.46
CA GLU A 145 -21.48 -17.44 44.74
C GLU A 145 -20.12 -18.18 44.64
N GLU A 146 -20.13 -19.36 44.04
CA GLU A 146 -18.88 -20.14 43.84
C GLU A 146 -17.96 -19.48 42.85
N ALA A 147 -18.50 -18.93 41.75
CA ALA A 147 -17.70 -18.18 40.77
C ALA A 147 -17.03 -16.96 41.45
N GLN A 148 -17.76 -16.23 42.25
CA GLN A 148 -17.25 -15.07 43.01
C GLN A 148 -16.16 -15.49 44.00
N ARG A 149 -16.34 -16.58 44.71
CA ARG A 149 -15.34 -17.13 45.64
C ARG A 149 -14.03 -17.48 44.92
N LEU A 150 -14.09 -18.04 43.71
CA LEU A 150 -12.92 -18.36 42.89
C LEU A 150 -12.19 -17.10 42.43
N ILE A 151 -12.93 -16.07 42.04
CA ILE A 151 -12.37 -14.76 41.67
C ILE A 151 -11.64 -14.12 42.84
N GLU A 152 -12.26 -14.11 44.05
CA GLU A 152 -11.67 -13.58 45.28
C GLU A 152 -10.42 -14.37 45.71
N ALA A 153 -10.38 -15.67 45.39
CA ALA A 153 -9.21 -16.50 45.57
C ALA A 153 -8.08 -16.24 44.58
N GLY A 154 -8.29 -15.35 43.59
CA GLY A 154 -7.30 -14.98 42.58
C GLY A 154 -7.24 -15.93 41.38
N GLU A 155 -8.26 -16.78 41.21
CA GLU A 155 -8.30 -17.66 40.03
C GLU A 155 -8.55 -16.87 38.76
N GLN A 156 -7.79 -17.17 37.73
CA GLN A 156 -7.95 -16.51 36.43
C GLN A 156 -9.19 -17.01 35.69
N TYR A 157 -9.85 -16.11 35.02
CA TYR A 157 -11.07 -16.40 34.30
C TYR A 157 -11.15 -15.64 32.98
N VAL A 158 -12.07 -16.08 32.14
CA VAL A 158 -12.50 -15.37 30.94
C VAL A 158 -13.99 -15.09 31.01
N VAL A 159 -14.45 -14.05 30.34
CA VAL A 159 -15.87 -13.79 30.14
C VAL A 159 -16.23 -14.22 28.72
N ARG A 160 -17.27 -15.07 28.62
CA ARG A 160 -17.76 -15.57 27.34
C ARG A 160 -19.12 -14.97 27.01
N PHE A 161 -19.35 -14.66 25.75
CA PHE A 161 -20.67 -14.30 25.25
C PHE A 161 -21.59 -15.52 25.31
N LYS A 162 -22.81 -15.36 25.81
CA LYS A 162 -23.80 -16.42 25.88
C LYS A 162 -24.66 -16.41 24.63
N VAL A 163 -24.34 -17.24 23.64
CA VAL A 163 -25.12 -17.38 22.42
C VAL A 163 -26.38 -18.22 22.71
N GLU A 164 -27.55 -17.68 22.40
CA GLU A 164 -28.79 -18.45 22.47
C GLU A 164 -29.01 -19.16 21.11
N PRO A 165 -29.30 -20.48 21.10
CA PRO A 165 -29.51 -21.23 19.87
C PRO A 165 -30.88 -20.97 19.25
N GLY A 166 -31.05 -21.33 17.98
CA GLY A 166 -32.35 -21.34 17.27
C GLY A 166 -32.73 -20.02 16.61
N GLU A 167 -31.83 -19.07 16.49
CA GLU A 167 -32.07 -17.77 15.85
C GLU A 167 -31.38 -17.69 14.47
N GLU A 168 -32.07 -17.24 13.43
CA GLU A 168 -31.48 -16.85 12.16
C GLU A 168 -30.99 -15.39 12.25
N ILE A 169 -29.68 -15.20 12.16
CA ILE A 169 -29.03 -13.90 12.26
C ILE A 169 -28.81 -13.36 10.86
N HIS A 170 -29.26 -12.14 10.60
CA HIS A 170 -29.10 -11.43 9.34
C HIS A 170 -28.00 -10.38 9.46
N VAL A 171 -27.01 -10.44 8.57
CA VAL A 171 -25.98 -9.41 8.40
C VAL A 171 -26.20 -8.76 7.04
N ASN A 172 -26.77 -7.57 7.04
CA ASN A 172 -26.95 -6.77 5.82
C ASN A 172 -25.63 -6.12 5.43
N ASP A 173 -24.89 -6.75 4.52
CA ASP A 173 -23.60 -6.29 4.04
C ASP A 173 -23.75 -5.54 2.70
N ILE A 174 -23.13 -4.36 2.60
CA ILE A 174 -23.24 -3.50 1.41
C ILE A 174 -22.71 -4.21 0.15
N ILE A 175 -21.65 -5.02 0.30
CA ILE A 175 -20.98 -5.71 -0.81
C ILE A 175 -21.54 -7.13 -1.00
N ARG A 176 -21.70 -7.87 0.12
CA ARG A 176 -22.08 -9.30 0.10
C ARG A 176 -23.57 -9.51 0.00
N GLY A 177 -24.38 -8.51 0.35
CA GLY A 177 -25.82 -8.62 0.46
C GLY A 177 -26.28 -9.19 1.81
N ASP A 178 -27.44 -9.81 1.86
CA ASP A 178 -27.98 -10.41 3.07
C ASP A 178 -27.29 -11.76 3.37
N VAL A 179 -26.39 -11.76 4.34
CA VAL A 179 -25.70 -12.95 4.83
C VAL A 179 -26.48 -13.49 6.03
N ARG A 180 -26.94 -14.74 5.93
CA ARG A 180 -27.76 -15.40 6.96
C ARG A 180 -26.99 -16.55 7.59
N ILE A 181 -27.08 -16.65 8.89
CA ILE A 181 -26.46 -17.73 9.66
C ILE A 181 -27.30 -18.09 10.86
N MET A 182 -27.41 -19.38 11.16
CA MET A 182 -28.07 -19.84 12.39
C MET A 182 -27.15 -19.65 13.58
N SER A 183 -27.68 -19.15 14.70
CA SER A 183 -26.93 -18.99 15.94
C SER A 183 -26.35 -20.31 16.48
N ASP A 184 -26.95 -21.43 16.13
CA ASP A 184 -26.52 -22.78 16.52
C ASP A 184 -25.09 -23.15 16.09
N VAL A 185 -24.55 -22.49 15.05
CA VAL A 185 -23.19 -22.73 14.59
C VAL A 185 -22.15 -21.79 15.23
N LEU A 186 -22.61 -20.87 16.07
CA LEU A 186 -21.72 -19.92 16.76
C LEU A 186 -21.27 -20.47 18.10
N ASP A 187 -20.00 -20.32 18.39
CA ASP A 187 -19.44 -20.60 19.71
C ASP A 187 -19.55 -19.41 20.65
N ASP A 188 -19.57 -19.69 21.96
CA ASP A 188 -19.54 -18.69 23.01
C ASP A 188 -18.15 -18.04 23.10
N LYS A 189 -17.89 -17.08 22.22
CA LYS A 189 -16.58 -16.43 22.09
C LYS A 189 -16.15 -15.78 23.40
N VAL A 190 -14.86 -15.88 23.69
CA VAL A 190 -14.24 -15.11 24.77
C VAL A 190 -14.30 -13.63 24.43
N LEU A 191 -14.86 -12.84 25.33
CA LEU A 191 -14.96 -11.39 25.21
C LEU A 191 -13.91 -10.64 26.03
N TYR A 192 -13.49 -11.23 27.16
CA TYR A 192 -12.58 -10.58 28.11
C TYR A 192 -11.73 -11.64 28.81
N LYS A 193 -10.50 -11.28 29.15
CA LYS A 193 -9.54 -12.09 29.88
C LYS A 193 -9.07 -11.38 31.13
N SER A 194 -9.24 -11.98 32.29
CA SER A 194 -8.82 -11.41 33.59
C SER A 194 -7.30 -11.27 33.68
N VAL A 195 -6.54 -12.19 33.04
CA VAL A 195 -5.07 -12.19 33.08
C VAL A 195 -4.45 -10.96 32.42
N ASP A 196 -5.02 -10.50 31.33
CA ASP A 196 -4.54 -9.32 30.60
C ASP A 196 -5.26 -8.04 31.05
N ASP A 197 -6.38 -8.19 31.73
CA ASP A 197 -7.34 -7.13 32.07
C ASP A 197 -7.76 -6.36 30.79
N LEU A 198 -7.95 -7.09 29.71
CA LEU A 198 -8.28 -6.57 28.39
C LEU A 198 -9.33 -7.44 27.70
N PRO A 199 -10.17 -6.83 26.85
CA PRO A 199 -11.10 -7.57 25.99
C PRO A 199 -10.36 -8.26 24.86
N THR A 200 -11.04 -9.25 24.28
CA THR A 200 -10.68 -9.74 22.96
C THR A 200 -11.20 -8.78 21.89
N TYR A 201 -10.72 -8.99 20.64
CA TYR A 201 -11.13 -8.23 19.47
C TYR A 201 -12.66 -8.02 19.37
N HIS A 202 -13.46 -9.06 19.65
CA HIS A 202 -14.90 -9.00 19.47
C HIS A 202 -15.58 -7.95 20.33
N LEU A 203 -15.26 -7.88 21.61
CA LEU A 203 -15.84 -6.87 22.50
C LEU A 203 -15.23 -5.49 22.27
N ALA A 204 -13.89 -5.42 22.16
CA ALA A 204 -13.19 -4.15 21.98
C ALA A 204 -13.69 -3.42 20.73
N ASN A 205 -13.79 -4.13 19.61
CA ASN A 205 -14.25 -3.57 18.34
C ASN A 205 -15.65 -2.97 18.44
N ILE A 206 -16.61 -3.69 19.05
CA ILE A 206 -18.01 -3.25 19.17
C ILE A 206 -18.13 -2.04 20.09
N VAL A 207 -17.49 -2.09 21.24
CA VAL A 207 -17.51 -0.98 22.21
C VAL A 207 -16.90 0.28 21.61
N ASP A 208 -15.77 0.14 20.94
CA ASP A 208 -15.08 1.29 20.36
C ASP A 208 -15.82 1.85 19.16
N ASP A 209 -16.34 1.01 18.28
CA ASP A 209 -17.13 1.45 17.13
C ASP A 209 -18.40 2.20 17.57
N HIS A 210 -19.05 1.75 18.67
CA HIS A 210 -20.18 2.45 19.26
C HIS A 210 -19.78 3.80 19.86
N LEU A 211 -18.76 3.83 20.74
CA LEU A 211 -18.33 5.04 21.43
C LEU A 211 -17.66 6.07 20.52
N MET A 212 -17.05 5.62 19.42
CA MET A 212 -16.46 6.49 18.39
C MET A 212 -17.46 6.84 17.30
N GLU A 213 -18.75 6.49 17.50
CA GLU A 213 -19.87 6.82 16.59
C GLU A 213 -19.67 6.33 15.15
N ILE A 214 -18.98 5.20 14.96
CA ILE A 214 -18.74 4.63 13.64
C ILE A 214 -20.07 4.24 12.98
N THR A 215 -20.24 4.68 11.74
CA THR A 215 -21.45 4.44 10.94
C THR A 215 -21.29 3.34 9.91
N HIS A 216 -20.05 3.12 9.44
CA HIS A 216 -19.73 2.10 8.45
C HIS A 216 -18.46 1.36 8.84
N VAL A 217 -18.54 0.03 8.87
CA VAL A 217 -17.42 -0.87 9.12
C VAL A 217 -16.99 -1.49 7.78
N ILE A 218 -15.98 -0.87 7.15
CA ILE A 218 -15.39 -1.35 5.91
C ILE A 218 -14.10 -2.09 6.26
N ARG A 219 -14.05 -3.42 6.02
CA ARG A 219 -12.93 -4.29 6.42
C ARG A 219 -12.78 -5.48 5.49
N GLY A 220 -11.70 -6.25 5.61
CA GLY A 220 -11.49 -7.46 4.81
C GLY A 220 -12.52 -8.57 5.10
N GLU A 221 -12.83 -9.38 4.09
CA GLU A 221 -13.80 -10.47 4.18
C GLU A 221 -13.41 -11.60 5.16
N GLU A 222 -12.16 -11.66 5.58
CA GLU A 222 -11.69 -12.57 6.62
C GLU A 222 -12.43 -12.36 7.95
N TRP A 223 -13.04 -11.20 8.15
CA TRP A 223 -13.83 -10.85 9.32
C TRP A 223 -15.33 -11.10 9.16
N LEU A 224 -15.78 -11.50 7.97
CA LEU A 224 -17.20 -11.79 7.72
C LEU A 224 -17.75 -12.89 8.65
N PRO A 225 -17.03 -13.98 8.97
CA PRO A 225 -17.48 -14.98 9.93
C PRO A 225 -17.75 -14.45 11.34
N SER A 226 -17.15 -13.31 11.72
CA SER A 226 -17.37 -12.67 13.00
C SER A 226 -18.59 -11.73 13.03
N ALA A 227 -19.10 -11.33 11.86
CA ALA A 227 -20.17 -10.34 11.78
C ALA A 227 -21.49 -10.78 12.47
N PRO A 228 -21.93 -12.05 12.41
CA PRO A 228 -23.10 -12.50 13.16
C PRO A 228 -22.99 -12.32 14.67
N LEU A 229 -21.82 -12.65 15.24
CA LEU A 229 -21.54 -12.42 16.66
C LEU A 229 -21.57 -10.92 16.99
N HIS A 230 -21.04 -10.07 16.11
CA HIS A 230 -21.08 -8.62 16.29
C HIS A 230 -22.51 -8.10 16.29
N VAL A 231 -23.38 -8.57 15.41
CA VAL A 231 -24.83 -8.23 15.44
C VAL A 231 -25.46 -8.62 16.78
N LEU A 232 -25.17 -9.82 17.28
CA LEU A 232 -25.69 -10.26 18.59
C LEU A 232 -25.16 -9.40 19.75
N LEU A 233 -23.92 -8.94 19.70
CA LEU A 233 -23.35 -8.04 20.70
C LEU A 233 -24.03 -6.66 20.67
N TYR A 234 -24.26 -6.07 19.50
CA TYR A 234 -25.03 -4.82 19.37
C TYR A 234 -26.42 -4.95 19.98
N ARG A 235 -27.11 -6.05 19.71
CA ARG A 235 -28.43 -6.36 20.31
C ARG A 235 -28.35 -6.55 21.84
N ALA A 236 -27.34 -7.27 22.33
CA ALA A 236 -27.15 -7.51 23.76
C ALA A 236 -26.91 -6.22 24.56
N PHE A 237 -26.33 -5.21 23.92
CA PHE A 237 -26.16 -3.88 24.48
C PHE A 237 -27.37 -2.94 24.29
N GLY A 238 -28.36 -3.32 23.47
CA GLY A 238 -29.45 -2.44 23.07
C GLY A 238 -29.03 -1.32 22.11
N TRP A 239 -27.99 -1.56 21.27
CA TRP A 239 -27.41 -0.58 20.36
C TRP A 239 -27.79 -0.82 18.89
N GLU A 240 -28.90 -1.48 18.64
CA GLU A 240 -29.32 -1.82 17.26
C GLU A 240 -29.51 -0.58 16.39
N ASP A 241 -30.06 0.52 16.96
CA ASP A 241 -30.27 1.79 16.25
C ASP A 241 -28.97 2.49 15.88
N THR A 242 -27.86 2.17 16.55
CA THR A 242 -26.54 2.76 16.32
C THR A 242 -25.56 1.79 15.67
N MET A 243 -25.99 0.56 15.42
CA MET A 243 -25.16 -0.45 14.76
C MET A 243 -24.69 0.05 13.39
N PRO A 244 -23.38 -0.03 13.11
CA PRO A 244 -22.86 0.40 11.80
C PRO A 244 -23.32 -0.52 10.68
N ARG A 245 -23.34 0.01 9.45
CA ARG A 245 -23.49 -0.80 8.26
C ARG A 245 -22.16 -1.50 7.94
N PHE A 246 -22.24 -2.75 7.52
CA PHE A 246 -21.04 -3.55 7.22
C PHE A 246 -20.75 -3.58 5.72
N ALA A 247 -19.46 -3.58 5.37
CA ALA A 247 -18.96 -3.80 4.03
C ALA A 247 -17.69 -4.66 4.09
N HIS A 248 -17.77 -5.91 3.64
CA HIS A 248 -16.65 -6.85 3.66
C HIS A 248 -16.00 -6.93 2.28
N LEU A 249 -14.80 -6.36 2.20
CA LEU A 249 -13.98 -6.25 0.98
C LEU A 249 -13.40 -7.61 0.56
N PRO A 250 -13.34 -7.90 -0.75
CA PRO A 250 -12.74 -9.13 -1.24
C PRO A 250 -11.24 -9.21 -0.93
N LEU A 251 -10.71 -10.43 -0.79
CA LEU A 251 -9.28 -10.66 -0.61
C LEU A 251 -8.46 -10.17 -1.81
N LEU A 252 -7.22 -9.74 -1.55
CA LEU A 252 -6.19 -9.69 -2.58
C LEU A 252 -5.64 -11.10 -2.77
N LEU A 253 -5.81 -11.62 -4.00
CA LEU A 253 -5.34 -12.94 -4.38
C LEU A 253 -3.95 -12.89 -4.99
N LYS A 254 -3.21 -13.98 -4.90
CA LYS A 254 -1.93 -14.17 -5.58
C LYS A 254 -2.04 -13.90 -7.08
N PRO A 255 -0.91 -13.65 -7.78
CA PRO A 255 -0.90 -13.46 -9.24
C PRO A 255 -1.51 -14.61 -10.04
N ASP A 256 -1.49 -15.83 -9.53
CA ASP A 256 -2.14 -17.01 -10.12
C ASP A 256 -3.63 -17.12 -9.78
N GLY A 257 -4.16 -16.24 -8.93
CA GLY A 257 -5.54 -16.24 -8.45
C GLY A 257 -5.84 -17.26 -7.35
N LYS A 258 -4.85 -18.01 -6.85
CA LYS A 258 -5.03 -19.11 -5.89
C LYS A 258 -4.59 -18.72 -4.48
N GLY A 259 -5.54 -18.32 -3.66
CA GLY A 259 -5.32 -17.97 -2.25
C GLY A 259 -4.88 -16.53 -2.02
N LYS A 260 -4.85 -16.14 -0.74
CA LYS A 260 -4.54 -14.78 -0.29
C LYS A 260 -3.08 -14.42 -0.58
N LEU A 261 -2.86 -13.22 -1.09
CA LEU A 261 -1.54 -12.62 -1.28
C LEU A 261 -0.80 -12.50 0.05
N SER A 262 0.48 -12.87 0.07
CA SER A 262 1.33 -12.85 1.25
C SER A 262 2.73 -12.28 0.95
N LYS A 263 3.49 -11.93 2.03
CA LYS A 263 4.89 -11.51 1.93
C LYS A 263 5.73 -12.49 1.10
N ARG A 264 5.58 -13.79 1.35
CA ARG A 264 6.35 -14.85 0.64
C ARG A 264 6.13 -14.83 -0.87
N ASP A 265 4.96 -14.40 -1.33
CA ASP A 265 4.68 -14.29 -2.75
C ASP A 265 5.43 -13.11 -3.37
N GLY A 266 5.50 -11.97 -2.67
CA GLY A 266 6.31 -10.82 -3.05
C GLY A 266 7.80 -11.15 -3.12
N ASP A 267 8.35 -11.75 -2.07
CA ASP A 267 9.76 -12.15 -2.00
C ASP A 267 10.13 -13.11 -3.15
N ARG A 268 9.27 -14.09 -3.44
CA ARG A 268 9.48 -15.08 -4.51
C ARG A 268 9.42 -14.48 -5.92
N LEU A 269 8.54 -13.50 -6.14
CA LEU A 269 8.27 -12.94 -7.47
C LEU A 269 8.93 -11.58 -7.70
N GLY A 270 9.62 -11.04 -6.68
CA GLY A 270 10.41 -9.82 -6.78
C GLY A 270 9.58 -8.53 -6.82
N PHE A 271 8.45 -8.48 -6.13
CA PHE A 271 7.66 -7.25 -5.98
C PHE A 271 7.36 -6.93 -4.51
N PRO A 272 7.26 -5.65 -4.13
CA PRO A 272 6.96 -5.26 -2.76
C PRO A 272 5.50 -5.55 -2.40
N VAL A 273 5.25 -5.86 -1.14
CA VAL A 273 3.90 -6.00 -0.56
C VAL A 273 3.67 -5.06 0.63
N PHE A 274 4.63 -4.18 0.88
CA PHE A 274 4.61 -3.17 1.93
C PHE A 274 4.77 -1.76 1.33
N PRO A 275 4.12 -0.73 1.86
CA PRO A 275 4.28 0.65 1.37
C PRO A 275 5.72 1.14 1.47
N LEU A 276 6.38 0.89 2.59
CA LEU A 276 7.74 1.31 2.89
C LEU A 276 8.62 0.10 3.19
N GLU A 277 9.94 0.26 3.09
CA GLU A 277 10.90 -0.74 3.54
C GLU A 277 10.73 -1.00 5.04
N TRP A 278 10.79 -2.27 5.42
CA TRP A 278 10.68 -2.70 6.80
C TRP A 278 11.91 -3.47 7.26
N HIS A 279 12.49 -3.01 8.36
CA HIS A 279 13.55 -3.73 9.06
C HIS A 279 12.93 -4.43 10.27
N ASP A 280 12.85 -5.75 10.24
CA ASP A 280 12.26 -6.52 11.33
C ASP A 280 13.15 -6.45 12.59
N PRO A 281 12.63 -5.88 13.69
CA PRO A 281 13.44 -5.68 14.89
C PRO A 281 13.80 -7.00 15.63
N LYS A 282 13.12 -8.10 15.30
CA LYS A 282 13.34 -9.41 15.94
C LYS A 282 14.32 -10.27 15.15
N THR A 283 14.22 -10.26 13.82
CA THR A 283 15.03 -11.15 12.94
C THR A 283 16.16 -10.40 12.24
N GLY A 284 16.06 -9.08 12.11
CA GLY A 284 16.96 -8.25 11.30
C GLY A 284 16.68 -8.34 9.79
N ASP A 285 15.66 -9.09 9.38
CA ASP A 285 15.30 -9.21 7.96
C ASP A 285 14.81 -7.86 7.39
N VAL A 286 15.24 -7.57 6.16
CA VAL A 286 14.78 -6.39 5.41
C VAL A 286 13.76 -6.82 4.37
N SER A 287 12.61 -6.14 4.36
CA SER A 287 11.56 -6.34 3.36
C SER A 287 11.40 -5.06 2.55
N SER A 288 11.45 -5.18 1.22
CA SER A 288 11.34 -4.03 0.32
C SER A 288 9.97 -3.36 0.40
N GLY A 289 9.97 -2.02 0.29
CA GLY A 289 8.77 -1.20 0.19
C GLY A 289 8.52 -0.70 -1.23
N TYR A 290 7.30 -0.27 -1.50
CA TYR A 290 6.92 0.38 -2.76
C TYR A 290 7.72 1.67 -2.99
N ARG A 291 7.87 2.51 -1.94
CA ARG A 291 8.63 3.76 -1.99
C ARG A 291 10.09 3.52 -2.39
N GLU A 292 10.77 2.62 -1.71
CA GLU A 292 12.19 2.31 -1.95
C GLU A 292 12.40 1.55 -3.28
N SER A 293 11.37 0.87 -3.75
CA SER A 293 11.37 0.24 -5.09
C SER A 293 11.21 1.27 -6.22
N GLY A 294 10.84 2.52 -5.90
CA GLY A 294 10.72 3.62 -6.86
C GLY A 294 9.31 3.84 -7.42
N TYR A 295 8.28 3.35 -6.73
CA TYR A 295 6.90 3.68 -7.07
C TYR A 295 6.53 5.08 -6.56
N LEU A 296 5.74 5.80 -7.35
CA LEU A 296 5.10 7.04 -6.92
C LEU A 296 3.85 6.72 -6.08
N PRO A 297 3.58 7.48 -5.02
CA PRO A 297 2.45 7.21 -4.13
C PRO A 297 1.10 7.23 -4.86
N GLU A 298 0.91 8.16 -5.79
CA GLU A 298 -0.31 8.27 -6.60
C GLU A 298 -0.52 7.03 -7.48
N ALA A 299 0.55 6.46 -8.01
CA ALA A 299 0.49 5.24 -8.80
C ALA A 299 0.06 4.04 -7.95
N VAL A 300 0.59 3.94 -6.72
CA VAL A 300 0.21 2.89 -5.77
C VAL A 300 -1.26 3.03 -5.35
N ILE A 301 -1.69 4.24 -5.03
CA ILE A 301 -3.10 4.54 -4.67
C ILE A 301 -4.04 4.15 -5.80
N ASN A 302 -3.79 4.61 -7.02
CA ASN A 302 -4.65 4.30 -8.16
C ASN A 302 -4.69 2.80 -8.47
N PHE A 303 -3.54 2.15 -8.45
CA PHE A 303 -3.45 0.69 -8.65
C PHE A 303 -4.25 -0.07 -7.58
N LEU A 304 -4.08 0.26 -6.30
CA LEU A 304 -4.79 -0.39 -5.19
C LEU A 304 -6.30 -0.11 -5.23
N ALA A 305 -6.72 1.09 -5.64
CA ALA A 305 -8.12 1.44 -5.75
C ALA A 305 -8.87 0.53 -6.74
N LEU A 306 -8.24 0.15 -7.85
CA LEU A 306 -8.84 -0.71 -8.87
C LEU A 306 -8.74 -2.22 -8.54
N LEU A 307 -8.14 -2.59 -7.41
CA LEU A 307 -8.10 -3.98 -6.96
C LEU A 307 -9.37 -4.37 -6.19
N GLY A 308 -10.40 -4.72 -6.92
CA GLY A 308 -11.70 -5.14 -6.38
C GLY A 308 -12.77 -4.06 -6.42
N TRP A 309 -12.51 -2.92 -7.05
CA TRP A 309 -13.48 -1.88 -7.38
C TRP A 309 -13.26 -1.41 -8.82
N ASN A 310 -14.33 -0.91 -9.46
CA ASN A 310 -14.27 -0.33 -10.80
C ASN A 310 -15.30 0.80 -10.93
N PRO A 311 -14.91 1.98 -11.48
CA PRO A 311 -15.84 3.11 -11.64
C PRO A 311 -16.97 2.84 -12.64
N GLY A 312 -16.81 1.84 -13.51
CA GLY A 312 -17.77 1.52 -14.60
C GLY A 312 -17.45 2.26 -15.90
N THR A 313 -16.24 2.80 -16.01
CA THR A 313 -15.70 3.45 -17.21
C THR A 313 -14.42 2.75 -17.66
N ASP A 314 -13.91 3.09 -18.85
CA ASP A 314 -12.62 2.59 -19.36
C ASP A 314 -11.41 3.40 -18.84
N GLN A 315 -11.67 4.43 -18.03
CA GLN A 315 -10.61 5.25 -17.44
C GLN A 315 -9.90 4.47 -16.33
N GLU A 316 -8.60 4.25 -16.50
CA GLU A 316 -7.76 3.55 -15.51
C GLU A 316 -6.88 4.51 -14.70
N ILE A 317 -6.44 5.63 -15.26
CA ILE A 317 -5.62 6.61 -14.56
C ILE A 317 -6.52 7.66 -13.91
N LEU A 318 -6.64 7.54 -12.59
CA LEU A 318 -7.55 8.31 -11.74
C LEU A 318 -6.75 9.03 -10.66
N SER A 319 -6.87 10.34 -10.59
CA SER A 319 -6.31 11.12 -9.48
C SER A 319 -7.03 10.78 -8.16
N MET A 320 -6.48 11.19 -7.02
CA MET A 320 -7.17 11.04 -5.74
C MET A 320 -8.55 11.72 -5.76
N HIS A 321 -8.67 12.88 -6.41
CA HIS A 321 -9.94 13.59 -6.57
C HIS A 321 -10.95 12.75 -7.38
N ASP A 322 -10.52 12.20 -8.54
CA ASP A 322 -11.38 11.34 -9.37
C ASP A 322 -11.83 10.08 -8.60
N LEU A 323 -10.91 9.50 -7.83
CA LEU A 323 -11.22 8.34 -6.99
C LEU A 323 -12.28 8.67 -5.93
N ILE A 324 -12.14 9.80 -5.23
CA ILE A 324 -13.13 10.24 -4.23
C ILE A 324 -14.49 10.47 -4.87
N GLU A 325 -14.53 11.14 -6.02
CA GLU A 325 -15.78 11.49 -6.71
C GLU A 325 -16.52 10.25 -7.22
N GLN A 326 -15.79 9.26 -7.75
CA GLN A 326 -16.37 8.10 -8.42
C GLN A 326 -16.55 6.87 -7.52
N PHE A 327 -15.97 6.89 -6.30
CA PHE A 327 -15.98 5.72 -5.43
C PHE A 327 -17.39 5.34 -4.99
N ASP A 328 -17.73 4.05 -5.11
CA ASP A 328 -19.01 3.50 -4.70
C ASP A 328 -18.80 2.07 -4.15
N LEU A 329 -19.06 1.90 -2.87
CA LEU A 329 -18.92 0.59 -2.19
C LEU A 329 -19.79 -0.50 -2.84
N SER A 330 -20.93 -0.14 -3.41
CA SER A 330 -21.81 -1.10 -4.06
C SER A 330 -21.24 -1.69 -5.35
N LYS A 331 -20.25 -1.01 -5.96
CA LYS A 331 -19.51 -1.45 -7.14
C LYS A 331 -18.30 -2.31 -6.80
N CYS A 332 -18.03 -2.56 -5.52
CA CYS A 332 -16.96 -3.48 -5.13
C CYS A 332 -17.31 -4.92 -5.54
N SER A 333 -16.31 -5.62 -6.05
CA SER A 333 -16.45 -7.03 -6.45
C SER A 333 -16.73 -7.92 -5.23
N LYS A 334 -17.57 -8.93 -5.41
CA LYS A 334 -17.74 -10.00 -4.42
C LYS A 334 -16.62 -11.04 -4.48
N SER A 335 -15.92 -11.14 -5.61
CA SER A 335 -14.82 -12.09 -5.81
C SER A 335 -13.49 -11.47 -5.44
N GLY A 336 -12.54 -12.30 -5.02
CA GLY A 336 -11.18 -11.87 -4.74
C GLY A 336 -10.52 -11.18 -5.94
N ALA A 337 -9.75 -10.11 -5.67
CA ALA A 337 -9.05 -9.36 -6.70
C ALA A 337 -7.67 -9.96 -6.95
N LYS A 338 -7.42 -10.41 -8.17
CA LYS A 338 -6.11 -10.93 -8.58
C LYS A 338 -5.08 -9.80 -8.62
N PHE A 339 -3.97 -9.99 -7.92
CA PHE A 339 -2.89 -9.03 -7.87
C PHE A 339 -1.98 -9.17 -9.08
N ASP A 340 -1.96 -8.15 -9.94
CA ASP A 340 -1.11 -8.08 -11.13
C ASP A 340 -0.01 -7.02 -10.91
N TYR A 341 1.17 -7.47 -10.48
CA TYR A 341 2.31 -6.58 -10.23
C TYR A 341 2.88 -5.93 -11.51
N ILE A 342 2.71 -6.58 -12.68
CA ILE A 342 3.10 -5.99 -13.96
C ILE A 342 2.21 -4.80 -14.28
N LYS A 343 0.90 -4.92 -14.01
CA LYS A 343 -0.01 -3.78 -14.14
C LYS A 343 0.32 -2.67 -13.14
N GLY A 344 0.77 -3.01 -11.94
CA GLY A 344 1.29 -2.03 -10.97
C GLY A 344 2.48 -1.24 -11.51
N GLN A 345 3.43 -1.87 -12.20
CA GLN A 345 4.53 -1.19 -12.86
C GLN A 345 4.06 -0.30 -14.02
N TRP A 346 3.06 -0.74 -14.77
CA TRP A 346 2.45 0.07 -15.82
C TRP A 346 1.80 1.34 -15.25
N PHE A 347 1.07 1.25 -14.14
CA PHE A 347 0.55 2.43 -13.44
C PHE A 347 1.69 3.40 -13.08
N ASN A 348 2.76 2.90 -12.48
CA ASN A 348 3.90 3.74 -12.10
C ASN A 348 4.48 4.49 -13.31
N ARG A 349 4.65 3.80 -14.44
CA ARG A 349 5.11 4.41 -15.68
C ARG A 349 4.17 5.53 -16.17
N GLU A 350 2.85 5.30 -16.17
CA GLU A 350 1.88 6.32 -16.62
C GLU A 350 1.92 7.58 -15.74
N TYR A 351 2.13 7.41 -14.43
CA TYR A 351 2.31 8.53 -13.51
C TYR A 351 3.66 9.23 -13.70
N ILE A 352 4.76 8.52 -13.93
CA ILE A 352 6.06 9.11 -14.26
C ILE A 352 5.96 9.97 -15.53
N LEU A 353 5.27 9.49 -16.56
CA LEU A 353 5.10 10.24 -17.81
C LEU A 353 4.36 11.58 -17.61
N LYS A 354 3.39 11.62 -16.70
CA LYS A 354 2.57 12.80 -16.41
C LYS A 354 3.18 13.74 -15.37
N ALA A 355 4.06 13.23 -14.50
CA ALA A 355 4.64 14.01 -13.41
C ALA A 355 5.56 15.12 -13.92
N ASP A 356 5.62 16.23 -13.20
CA ASP A 356 6.59 17.29 -13.45
C ASP A 356 8.02 16.79 -13.28
N ASN A 357 8.94 17.25 -14.13
CA ASN A 357 10.33 16.83 -14.08
C ASN A 357 10.97 17.19 -12.74
N ALA A 358 10.64 18.34 -12.18
CA ALA A 358 11.13 18.80 -10.88
C ALA A 358 10.77 17.84 -9.73
N LEU A 359 9.63 17.16 -9.80
CA LEU A 359 9.22 16.14 -8.81
C LEU A 359 10.02 14.83 -8.96
N LEU A 360 10.45 14.51 -10.18
CA LEU A 360 11.18 13.28 -10.48
C LEU A 360 12.71 13.44 -10.32
N ALA A 361 13.22 14.65 -10.53
CA ALA A 361 14.65 14.95 -10.55
C ALA A 361 15.39 14.57 -9.25
N PRO A 362 14.86 14.80 -8.03
CA PRO A 362 15.55 14.38 -6.80
C PRO A 362 15.81 12.87 -6.73
N ALA A 363 14.89 12.06 -7.25
CA ALA A 363 15.07 10.60 -7.28
C ALA A 363 16.17 10.20 -8.27
N PHE A 364 16.30 10.91 -9.39
CA PHE A 364 17.37 10.69 -10.35
C PHE A 364 18.71 11.25 -9.89
N ASP A 365 18.74 12.41 -9.22
CA ASP A 365 19.96 12.99 -8.62
C ASP A 365 20.62 12.03 -7.61
N LYS A 366 19.81 11.36 -6.79
CA LYS A 366 20.32 10.31 -5.90
C LYS A 366 21.08 9.23 -6.66
N ILE A 367 20.52 8.75 -7.77
CA ILE A 367 21.14 7.72 -8.62
C ILE A 367 22.44 8.25 -9.26
N LEU A 368 22.44 9.52 -9.70
CA LEU A 368 23.65 10.16 -10.22
C LEU A 368 24.76 10.22 -9.18
N ARG A 369 24.46 10.63 -7.96
CA ARG A 369 25.41 10.67 -6.84
C ARG A 369 25.95 9.28 -6.49
N GLU A 370 25.11 8.25 -6.49
CA GLU A 370 25.53 6.86 -6.30
C GLU A 370 26.53 6.39 -7.39
N ASN A 371 26.48 7.01 -8.58
CA ASN A 371 27.43 6.77 -9.68
C ASN A 371 28.57 7.81 -9.73
N GLY A 372 28.74 8.63 -8.68
CA GLY A 372 29.82 9.61 -8.60
C GLY A 372 29.62 10.87 -9.45
N ILE A 373 28.38 11.14 -9.87
CA ILE A 373 28.02 12.30 -10.70
C ILE A 373 27.35 13.35 -9.81
N GLU A 374 27.90 14.55 -9.79
CA GLU A 374 27.32 15.73 -9.15
C GLU A 374 27.14 16.84 -10.17
N VAL A 375 25.88 17.23 -10.40
CA VAL A 375 25.51 18.29 -11.35
C VAL A 375 24.39 19.16 -10.77
N PRO A 376 24.22 20.42 -11.23
CA PRO A 376 23.10 21.25 -10.82
C PRO A 376 21.75 20.60 -11.11
N MET A 377 20.75 20.83 -10.25
CA MET A 377 19.42 20.20 -10.35
C MET A 377 18.73 20.51 -11.67
N GLU A 378 18.93 21.68 -12.25
CA GLU A 378 18.39 22.08 -13.54
C GLU A 378 18.85 21.15 -14.67
N ARG A 379 20.10 20.66 -14.58
CA ARG A 379 20.60 19.67 -15.55
C ARG A 379 19.97 18.29 -15.33
N VAL A 380 19.73 17.91 -14.09
CA VAL A 380 19.01 16.65 -13.75
C VAL A 380 17.60 16.69 -14.32
N GLU A 381 16.88 17.78 -14.09
CA GLU A 381 15.52 17.99 -14.61
C GLU A 381 15.46 17.94 -16.14
N ALA A 382 16.41 18.57 -16.81
CA ALA A 382 16.52 18.55 -18.26
C ALA A 382 16.71 17.12 -18.81
N VAL A 383 17.57 16.31 -18.21
CA VAL A 383 17.77 14.91 -18.60
C VAL A 383 16.51 14.08 -18.36
N VAL A 384 15.87 14.24 -17.19
CA VAL A 384 14.59 13.57 -16.91
C VAL A 384 13.55 13.95 -17.96
N GLY A 385 13.43 15.22 -18.32
CA GLY A 385 12.51 15.72 -19.36
C GLY A 385 12.75 15.09 -20.72
N MET A 386 14.02 15.01 -21.19
CA MET A 386 14.37 14.41 -22.47
C MET A 386 14.19 12.88 -22.49
N MET A 387 14.28 12.22 -21.32
CA MET A 387 14.41 10.76 -21.28
C MET A 387 13.20 10.02 -20.67
N LYS A 388 12.35 10.66 -19.87
CA LYS A 388 11.20 9.98 -19.24
C LYS A 388 10.19 9.39 -20.24
N MET A 389 10.15 9.90 -21.47
CA MET A 389 9.29 9.36 -22.55
C MET A 389 9.77 8.00 -23.07
N LYS A 390 10.96 7.55 -22.70
CA LYS A 390 11.41 6.18 -23.00
C LYS A 390 10.59 5.19 -22.16
N LYS A 391 10.56 3.92 -22.58
CA LYS A 391 9.85 2.85 -21.89
C LYS A 391 10.55 2.50 -20.56
N ILE A 392 10.36 3.32 -19.54
CA ILE A 392 10.82 3.09 -18.16
C ILE A 392 9.64 2.81 -17.25
N ASN A 393 9.80 1.93 -16.27
CA ASN A 393 8.81 1.70 -15.23
C ASN A 393 9.17 2.45 -13.94
N PHE A 394 10.46 2.76 -13.77
CA PHE A 394 11.02 3.43 -12.58
C PHE A 394 12.07 4.47 -13.00
N ILE A 395 12.26 5.49 -12.19
CA ILE A 395 13.26 6.53 -12.46
C ILE A 395 14.67 5.95 -12.54
N LYS A 396 14.96 4.89 -11.75
CA LYS A 396 16.26 4.18 -11.83
C LYS A 396 16.55 3.57 -13.19
N ASP A 397 15.51 3.28 -13.97
CA ASP A 397 15.68 2.71 -15.32
C ASP A 397 16.25 3.73 -16.32
N LEU A 398 16.29 5.03 -15.94
CA LEU A 398 16.88 6.08 -16.77
C LEU A 398 18.41 5.92 -16.88
N TRP A 399 19.10 5.60 -15.78
CA TRP A 399 20.56 5.61 -15.74
C TRP A 399 21.21 4.82 -16.88
N PRO A 400 20.88 3.54 -17.13
CA PRO A 400 21.46 2.77 -18.22
C PRO A 400 21.02 3.22 -19.62
N LEU A 401 20.13 4.20 -19.71
CA LEU A 401 19.63 4.76 -20.95
C LEU A 401 20.18 6.15 -21.26
N CYS A 402 20.85 6.78 -20.27
CA CYS A 402 21.22 8.19 -20.35
C CYS A 402 22.57 8.55 -19.69
N ASP A 403 23.38 7.56 -19.34
CA ASP A 403 24.73 7.74 -18.77
C ASP A 403 25.63 8.62 -19.65
N PHE A 404 25.43 8.56 -20.97
CA PHE A 404 26.14 9.37 -21.96
C PHE A 404 25.93 10.90 -21.79
N PHE A 405 24.93 11.36 -21.09
CA PHE A 405 24.81 12.79 -20.77
C PHE A 405 25.91 13.27 -19.83
N PHE A 406 26.48 12.37 -19.05
CA PHE A 406 27.44 12.68 -17.98
C PHE A 406 28.81 12.05 -18.23
N ILE A 407 28.85 10.92 -18.93
CA ILE A 407 30.07 10.15 -19.20
C ILE A 407 30.27 10.07 -20.72
N ALA A 408 31.46 10.50 -21.19
CA ALA A 408 31.80 10.38 -22.60
C ALA A 408 31.89 8.89 -23.01
N PRO A 409 31.40 8.51 -24.20
CA PRO A 409 31.48 7.14 -24.64
C PRO A 409 32.92 6.67 -24.90
N THR A 410 33.13 5.36 -24.81
CA THR A 410 34.34 4.72 -25.29
C THR A 410 34.17 4.35 -26.75
N TYR A 411 35.24 4.56 -27.56
CA TYR A 411 35.19 4.35 -28.99
C TYR A 411 35.95 3.08 -29.39
N SER A 412 35.23 2.11 -29.99
CA SER A 412 35.83 0.87 -30.47
C SER A 412 35.06 0.34 -31.68
N MET A 413 35.78 -0.12 -32.71
CA MET A 413 35.19 -0.81 -33.84
C MET A 413 34.67 -2.21 -33.50
N ASP A 414 34.97 -2.74 -32.34
CA ASP A 414 34.37 -3.98 -31.80
C ASP A 414 32.92 -3.80 -31.43
N ASP A 415 32.51 -2.57 -31.04
CA ASP A 415 31.12 -2.26 -30.77
C ASP A 415 30.26 -2.40 -32.04
N LYS A 416 29.12 -3.08 -31.91
CA LYS A 416 28.20 -3.37 -33.02
C LYS A 416 27.59 -2.10 -33.61
N PHE A 417 27.22 -1.13 -32.79
CA PHE A 417 26.61 0.11 -33.25
C PHE A 417 27.64 0.96 -33.98
N THR A 418 28.83 1.12 -33.42
CA THR A 418 29.97 1.85 -34.00
C THR A 418 30.35 1.23 -35.33
N ARG A 419 30.62 -0.07 -35.42
CA ARG A 419 30.98 -0.77 -36.67
C ARG A 419 29.91 -0.66 -37.76
N LYS A 420 28.63 -0.63 -37.39
CA LYS A 420 27.54 -0.46 -38.37
C LYS A 420 27.48 0.95 -38.93
N ASN A 421 27.75 1.96 -38.12
CA ASN A 421 27.48 3.36 -38.45
C ASN A 421 28.72 4.20 -38.73
N TRP A 422 29.90 3.73 -38.36
CA TRP A 422 31.19 4.35 -38.69
C TRP A 422 31.78 3.64 -39.95
N LYS A 423 31.44 4.15 -41.13
CA LYS A 423 31.86 3.58 -42.41
C LYS A 423 33.04 4.36 -42.98
N GLU A 424 33.61 3.83 -44.10
CA GLU A 424 34.60 4.56 -44.85
C GLU A 424 34.13 5.98 -45.18
N GLY A 425 34.95 6.98 -44.92
CA GLY A 425 34.61 8.39 -45.05
C GLY A 425 33.95 9.04 -43.85
N ALA A 426 33.46 8.28 -42.84
CA ALA A 426 32.77 8.84 -41.67
C ALA A 426 33.66 9.79 -40.85
N ALA A 427 34.96 9.47 -40.73
CA ALA A 427 35.91 10.34 -40.01
C ALA A 427 36.07 11.70 -40.70
N ALA A 428 36.14 11.72 -42.06
CA ALA A 428 36.23 12.97 -42.84
C ALA A 428 34.93 13.78 -42.73
N GLU A 429 33.78 13.11 -42.85
CA GLU A 429 32.47 13.75 -42.69
C GLU A 429 32.30 14.36 -41.30
N MET A 430 32.71 13.66 -40.26
CA MET A 430 32.66 14.16 -38.89
C MET A 430 33.68 15.28 -38.62
N GLN A 431 34.81 15.31 -39.35
CA GLN A 431 35.77 16.41 -39.28
C GLN A 431 35.22 17.69 -39.93
N GLU A 432 34.47 17.57 -41.02
CA GLU A 432 33.77 18.72 -41.60
C GLU A 432 32.71 19.26 -40.67
N LEU A 433 31.88 18.37 -40.10
CA LEU A 433 30.87 18.75 -39.11
C LEU A 433 31.48 19.40 -37.85
N TYR A 434 32.61 18.87 -37.38
CA TYR A 434 33.38 19.46 -36.29
C TYR A 434 33.75 20.93 -36.60
N THR A 435 34.30 21.19 -37.78
CA THR A 435 34.72 22.54 -38.19
C THR A 435 33.52 23.51 -38.24
N LEU A 436 32.38 23.02 -38.76
CA LEU A 436 31.16 23.83 -38.79
C LEU A 436 30.65 24.22 -37.39
N LEU A 437 30.61 23.23 -36.49
CA LEU A 437 30.19 23.44 -35.13
C LEU A 437 31.18 24.30 -34.32
N GLU A 438 32.49 24.17 -34.60
CA GLU A 438 33.52 25.01 -34.00
C GLU A 438 33.37 26.49 -34.38
N GLY A 439 32.89 26.77 -35.59
CA GLY A 439 32.61 28.13 -36.07
C GLY A 439 31.37 28.83 -35.50
N LEU A 440 30.52 28.12 -34.77
CA LEU A 440 29.32 28.72 -34.17
C LEU A 440 29.64 29.55 -32.93
N ASP A 441 29.24 30.82 -32.88
CA ASP A 441 29.30 31.68 -31.69
C ASP A 441 28.17 31.33 -30.71
N ASP A 442 26.97 31.09 -31.23
CA ASP A 442 25.81 30.61 -30.47
C ASP A 442 25.62 29.11 -30.74
N PHE A 443 25.56 28.30 -29.67
CA PHE A 443 25.42 26.83 -29.74
C PHE A 443 24.00 26.37 -29.41
N SER A 444 22.99 27.24 -29.68
CA SER A 444 21.58 26.90 -29.57
C SER A 444 21.16 25.83 -30.58
N ILE A 445 20.03 25.19 -30.33
CA ILE A 445 19.42 24.20 -31.24
C ILE A 445 19.18 24.82 -32.59
N GLU A 446 18.67 26.04 -32.64
CA GLU A 446 18.36 26.79 -33.84
C GLU A 446 19.63 27.05 -34.68
N SER A 447 20.70 27.51 -34.04
CA SER A 447 21.99 27.78 -34.74
C SER A 447 22.63 26.50 -35.26
N GLN A 448 22.58 25.42 -34.49
CA GLN A 448 23.05 24.09 -34.97
C GLN A 448 22.25 23.60 -36.17
N LYS A 449 20.91 23.65 -36.10
CA LYS A 449 20.04 23.23 -37.20
C LYS A 449 20.31 24.01 -38.48
N ALA A 450 20.42 25.33 -38.40
CA ALA A 450 20.65 26.18 -39.57
C ALA A 450 21.89 25.74 -40.34
N VAL A 451 22.99 25.47 -39.65
CA VAL A 451 24.27 25.12 -40.28
C VAL A 451 24.33 23.67 -40.71
N ILE A 452 23.86 22.74 -39.87
CA ILE A 452 23.97 21.30 -40.15
C ILE A 452 22.99 20.87 -41.23
N ASP A 453 21.74 21.37 -41.19
CA ASP A 453 20.72 20.98 -42.18
C ASP A 453 21.08 21.51 -43.60
N GLU A 454 21.62 22.73 -43.69
CA GLU A 454 22.13 23.28 -44.93
C GLU A 454 23.30 22.44 -45.51
N TRP A 455 24.30 22.16 -44.64
CA TRP A 455 25.47 21.34 -45.05
C TRP A 455 25.07 19.92 -45.44
N ALA A 456 24.19 19.26 -44.68
CA ALA A 456 23.73 17.91 -44.94
C ALA A 456 22.94 17.84 -46.27
N THR A 457 22.06 18.81 -46.53
CA THR A 457 21.23 18.86 -47.73
C THR A 457 22.05 19.15 -48.95
N THR A 458 22.91 20.17 -48.92
CA THR A 458 23.76 20.58 -50.03
C THR A 458 24.79 19.51 -50.42
N GLY A 459 25.35 18.82 -49.41
CA GLY A 459 26.33 17.75 -49.58
C GLY A 459 25.77 16.35 -49.81
N GLY A 460 24.42 16.18 -49.70
CA GLY A 460 23.80 14.86 -49.76
C GLY A 460 24.23 13.92 -48.60
N LYS A 461 24.61 14.49 -47.47
CA LYS A 461 25.22 13.81 -46.34
C LYS A 461 24.16 13.30 -45.34
N LYS A 462 24.53 12.25 -44.60
CA LYS A 462 23.68 11.64 -43.57
C LYS A 462 24.43 11.51 -42.22
N PRO A 463 24.75 12.63 -41.57
CA PRO A 463 25.67 12.67 -40.43
C PRO A 463 25.11 12.06 -39.12
N TRP A 464 23.81 11.84 -39.03
CA TRP A 464 23.11 11.54 -37.78
C TRP A 464 23.65 10.34 -37.00
N ASN A 465 23.91 9.23 -37.72
CA ASN A 465 24.42 8.03 -37.07
C ASN A 465 25.91 8.13 -36.72
N PRO A 466 26.82 8.59 -37.59
CA PRO A 466 28.20 8.87 -37.22
C PRO A 466 28.30 9.91 -36.07
N TRP A 467 27.53 10.98 -36.12
CA TRP A 467 27.51 11.97 -35.05
C TRP A 467 27.01 11.37 -33.73
N ARG A 468 26.01 10.48 -33.77
CA ARG A 468 25.55 9.71 -32.62
C ARG A 468 26.63 8.77 -32.07
N VAL A 469 27.45 8.17 -32.90
CA VAL A 469 28.63 7.41 -32.47
C VAL A 469 29.58 8.32 -31.70
N CYS A 470 29.81 9.55 -32.13
CA CYS A 470 30.66 10.50 -31.43
C CYS A 470 30.13 10.91 -30.07
N LEU A 471 28.83 11.20 -29.96
CA LEU A 471 28.29 11.80 -28.71
C LEU A 471 27.75 10.78 -27.75
N VAL A 472 27.24 9.65 -28.23
CA VAL A 472 26.49 8.67 -27.41
C VAL A 472 27.16 7.29 -27.38
N GLY A 473 27.82 6.87 -28.47
CA GLY A 473 28.37 5.52 -28.61
C GLY A 473 27.32 4.43 -28.85
N THR A 474 26.04 4.71 -28.76
CA THR A 474 24.94 3.74 -28.95
C THR A 474 23.82 4.34 -29.80
N GLY A 475 22.89 3.47 -30.27
CA GLY A 475 21.70 3.89 -31.01
C GLY A 475 20.57 4.50 -30.19
N LYS A 476 20.75 4.64 -28.90
CA LYS A 476 19.76 5.19 -27.96
C LYS A 476 20.00 6.69 -27.75
N GLY A 477 19.07 7.40 -27.19
CA GLY A 477 19.21 8.81 -26.81
C GLY A 477 18.13 9.72 -27.39
N PRO A 478 18.17 11.03 -27.05
CA PRO A 478 17.26 12.05 -27.55
C PRO A 478 17.61 12.47 -28.97
N ASP A 479 17.00 13.54 -29.45
CA ASP A 479 17.42 14.26 -30.65
C ASP A 479 18.87 14.73 -30.53
N MET A 480 19.60 14.75 -31.64
CA MET A 480 21.05 15.05 -31.65
C MET A 480 21.33 16.52 -31.39
N TYR A 481 20.44 17.41 -31.80
CA TYR A 481 20.55 18.84 -31.54
C TYR A 481 20.33 19.16 -30.05
N GLU A 482 19.28 18.52 -29.47
CA GLU A 482 19.00 18.64 -28.03
C GLU A 482 20.18 18.14 -27.17
N LEU A 483 20.75 17.00 -27.57
CA LEU A 483 21.90 16.43 -26.86
C LEU A 483 23.14 17.33 -26.98
N ALA A 484 23.48 17.79 -28.17
CA ALA A 484 24.63 18.64 -28.36
C ALA A 484 24.49 20.00 -27.64
N ALA A 485 23.30 20.58 -27.65
CA ALA A 485 23.00 21.81 -26.90
C ALA A 485 23.12 21.57 -25.37
N PHE A 486 22.65 20.44 -24.87
CA PHE A 486 22.79 20.05 -23.46
C PHE A 486 24.26 19.84 -23.05
N LEU A 487 25.05 19.15 -23.85
CA LEU A 487 26.47 18.93 -23.60
C LEU A 487 27.27 20.25 -23.65
N GLY A 488 26.83 21.18 -24.50
CA GLY A 488 27.54 22.41 -24.78
C GLY A 488 28.62 22.23 -25.85
N LYS A 489 29.08 23.34 -26.39
CA LYS A 489 30.05 23.37 -27.51
C LYS A 489 31.35 22.64 -27.18
N GLU A 490 31.94 22.93 -26.04
CA GLU A 490 33.25 22.39 -25.62
C GLU A 490 33.22 20.85 -25.51
N GLU A 491 32.25 20.29 -24.78
CA GLU A 491 32.13 18.83 -24.59
C GLU A 491 31.75 18.13 -25.88
N THR A 492 30.86 18.71 -26.69
CA THR A 492 30.48 18.17 -28.01
C THR A 492 31.70 18.05 -28.91
N LEU A 493 32.48 19.11 -29.05
CA LEU A 493 33.71 19.11 -29.86
C LEU A 493 34.77 18.16 -29.32
N SER A 494 34.95 18.10 -28.00
CA SER A 494 35.86 17.17 -27.32
C SER A 494 35.54 15.71 -27.68
N ARG A 495 34.28 15.32 -27.58
CA ARG A 495 33.80 13.96 -27.91
C ARG A 495 34.01 13.65 -29.39
N MET A 496 33.67 14.57 -30.29
CA MET A 496 33.86 14.38 -31.73
C MET A 496 35.34 14.19 -32.06
N LYS A 497 36.22 15.03 -31.50
CA LYS A 497 37.67 14.91 -31.72
C LYS A 497 38.23 13.56 -31.26
N LYS A 498 37.80 13.09 -30.07
CA LYS A 498 38.20 11.79 -29.55
C LYS A 498 37.69 10.64 -30.42
N ALA A 499 36.44 10.68 -30.86
CA ALA A 499 35.87 9.66 -31.74
C ALA A 499 36.61 9.59 -33.09
N ILE A 500 36.81 10.74 -33.74
CA ILE A 500 37.54 10.84 -35.02
C ILE A 500 38.94 10.23 -34.87
N SER A 501 39.69 10.59 -33.82
CA SER A 501 41.06 10.09 -33.63
C SER A 501 41.12 8.62 -33.23
N SER A 502 40.11 8.07 -32.58
CA SER A 502 40.10 6.66 -32.12
C SER A 502 39.58 5.69 -33.15
N LEU A 503 38.80 6.16 -34.12
CA LEU A 503 38.12 5.34 -35.14
C LEU A 503 38.61 5.64 -36.56
N ALA A 504 39.67 6.46 -36.71
CA ALA A 504 40.30 6.82 -37.98
C ALA A 504 40.99 5.64 -38.66
#